data_8edb2b43014b1bcd2cec77ef46a190d7
#
_entry.id   8edb2b43014b1bcd2cec77ef46a190d7
#
_cell.length_a   1.000
_cell.length_b   1.000
_cell.length_c   1.000
_cell.angle_alpha   90.00
_cell.angle_beta   90.00
_cell.angle_gamma   90.00
#
_symmetry.space_group_name_H-M   'P 1'
#
loop_
_entity.id
_entity.type
_entity.pdbx_description
1 polymer ?
#
loop_
_entity_poly.entity_id
_entity_poly.type
_entity_poly.pdbx_seq_one_letter_code
_entity_poly.pdbx_strand_id
1 'polypeptide(L)'
;MTLVRAAGGVVVRERARGREVLLVHRPRHDDWTCPKGKCLDGELDEDCALREVAEETGLRCRLEASVGTTEYLDSKERPKRVRWWLMQPVADDGFTPNDEVDETRWVTLDEAARLLTYQRDRDLLGGVR
;
A
#
# COMPACT_ATOMS: atom_id res chain seq x y z
N MET A 1 10.15 21.63 -10.17
CA MET A 1 10.23 20.15 -10.12
C MET A 1 8.83 19.59 -9.92
N THR A 2 8.44 18.63 -10.75
CA THR A 2 7.08 18.10 -10.73
C THR A 2 6.90 17.09 -9.60
N LEU A 3 5.84 17.27 -8.80
CA LEU A 3 5.47 16.32 -7.77
C LEU A 3 4.92 15.04 -8.44
N VAL A 4 5.45 13.90 -8.05
CA VAL A 4 4.91 12.60 -8.46
C VAL A 4 3.77 12.24 -7.52
N ARG A 5 2.55 12.14 -8.07
CA ARG A 5 1.35 11.74 -7.31
C ARG A 5 1.24 10.22 -7.30
N ALA A 6 1.01 9.66 -6.12
CA ALA A 6 0.75 8.24 -5.95
C ALA A 6 -0.33 8.05 -4.88
N ALA A 7 -0.91 6.87 -4.84
CA ALA A 7 -1.89 6.52 -3.83
C ALA A 7 -1.84 5.03 -3.55
N GLY A 8 -2.29 4.64 -2.37
CA GLY A 8 -2.28 3.25 -1.97
C GLY A 8 -3.18 2.94 -0.80
N GLY A 9 -3.12 1.71 -0.35
CA GLY A 9 -4.00 1.20 0.68
C GLY A 9 -3.29 0.52 1.83
N VAL A 10 -3.80 0.78 3.02
CA VAL A 10 -3.56 -0.03 4.20
C VAL A 10 -4.74 -1.01 4.23
N VAL A 11 -4.53 -2.18 3.65
CA VAL A 11 -5.58 -3.19 3.48
C VAL A 11 -5.60 -4.08 4.71
N VAL A 12 -6.71 -4.12 5.41
CA VAL A 12 -6.80 -4.81 6.70
C VAL A 12 -7.90 -5.87 6.67
N ARG A 13 -7.73 -6.88 7.52
CA ARG A 13 -8.75 -7.89 7.81
C ARG A 13 -8.67 -8.28 9.28
N GLU A 14 -9.77 -8.76 9.82
CA GLU A 14 -9.79 -9.26 11.20
C GLU A 14 -9.63 -10.78 11.20
N ARG A 15 -8.77 -11.29 12.07
CA ARG A 15 -8.50 -12.73 12.26
C ARG A 15 -8.38 -13.04 13.74
N ALA A 16 -8.28 -14.34 14.08
CA ALA A 16 -8.18 -14.79 15.47
C ALA A 16 -7.01 -14.14 16.23
N ARG A 17 -5.88 -13.89 15.54
CA ARG A 17 -4.70 -13.22 16.13
C ARG A 17 -4.84 -11.71 16.23
N GLY A 18 -5.97 -11.13 15.76
CA GLY A 18 -6.23 -9.71 15.72
C GLY A 18 -6.23 -9.18 14.28
N ARG A 19 -6.10 -7.87 14.17
CA ARG A 19 -6.07 -7.20 12.86
C ARG A 19 -4.79 -7.55 12.11
N GLU A 20 -4.95 -7.92 10.85
CA GLU A 20 -3.84 -8.16 9.94
C GLU A 20 -3.86 -7.13 8.81
N VAL A 21 -2.68 -6.83 8.28
CA VAL A 21 -2.48 -5.92 7.15
C VAL A 21 -1.75 -6.66 6.04
N LEU A 22 -2.09 -6.32 4.78
CA LEU A 22 -1.45 -6.91 3.62
C LEU A 22 -0.25 -6.09 3.18
N LEU A 23 0.92 -6.73 3.14
CA LEU A 23 2.15 -6.12 2.66
C LEU A 23 2.59 -6.77 1.35
N VAL A 24 3.33 -6.02 0.55
CA VAL A 24 3.88 -6.47 -0.73
C VAL A 24 5.40 -6.38 -0.70
N HIS A 25 6.05 -7.35 -1.33
CA HIS A 25 7.49 -7.34 -1.56
C HIS A 25 7.76 -6.92 -3.00
N ARG A 26 8.67 -5.95 -3.16
CA ARG A 26 9.05 -5.42 -4.47
C ARG A 26 10.47 -5.92 -4.82
N PRO A 27 10.59 -6.85 -5.79
CA PRO A 27 11.89 -7.49 -6.07
C PRO A 27 12.95 -6.51 -6.56
N ARG A 28 12.57 -5.46 -7.31
CA ARG A 28 13.54 -4.47 -7.83
C ARG A 28 14.18 -3.63 -6.73
N HIS A 29 13.51 -3.48 -5.60
CA HIS A 29 13.97 -2.67 -4.46
C HIS A 29 14.34 -3.55 -3.27
N ASP A 30 13.99 -4.83 -3.31
CA ASP A 30 14.11 -5.76 -2.18
C ASP A 30 13.56 -5.14 -0.90
N ASP A 31 12.34 -4.65 -0.95
CA ASP A 31 11.67 -4.02 0.18
C ASP A 31 10.25 -4.53 0.39
N TRP A 32 9.75 -4.31 1.60
CA TRP A 32 8.36 -4.56 1.99
C TRP A 32 7.65 -3.25 2.24
N THR A 33 6.51 -3.07 1.58
CA THR A 33 5.71 -1.84 1.68
C THR A 33 4.22 -2.19 1.70
N CYS A 34 3.38 -1.20 2.00
CA CYS A 34 1.96 -1.31 1.68
C CYS A 34 1.77 -1.12 0.16
N PRO A 35 0.74 -1.74 -0.43
CA PRO A 35 0.52 -1.63 -1.88
C PRO A 35 0.17 -0.21 -2.30
N LYS A 36 0.82 0.27 -3.35
CA LYS A 36 0.66 1.64 -3.86
C LYS A 36 1.19 1.75 -5.29
N GLY A 37 0.86 2.83 -5.95
CA GLY A 37 1.45 3.15 -7.24
C GLY A 37 1.10 4.55 -7.72
N LYS A 38 1.65 4.92 -8.87
CA LYS A 38 1.49 6.26 -9.45
C LYS A 38 0.10 6.47 -9.99
N CYS A 39 -0.46 7.65 -9.72
CA CYS A 39 -1.73 8.07 -10.30
C CYS A 39 -1.56 8.39 -11.79
N LEU A 40 -2.58 8.08 -12.56
CA LEU A 40 -2.69 8.50 -13.96
C LEU A 40 -3.08 9.99 -14.01
N ASP A 41 -2.78 10.64 -15.12
CA ASP A 41 -3.17 12.03 -15.31
C ASP A 41 -4.69 12.16 -15.22
N GLY A 42 -5.15 13.08 -14.36
CA GLY A 42 -6.58 13.31 -14.16
C GLY A 42 -7.29 12.28 -13.30
N GLU A 43 -6.61 11.23 -12.88
CA GLU A 43 -7.20 10.21 -12.00
C GLU A 43 -7.34 10.77 -10.58
N LEU A 44 -8.50 10.54 -9.95
CA LEU A 44 -8.68 10.87 -8.54
C LEU A 44 -7.78 9.99 -7.67
N ASP A 45 -7.27 10.54 -6.59
CA ASP A 45 -6.38 9.78 -5.68
C ASP A 45 -7.08 8.52 -5.13
N GLU A 46 -8.37 8.60 -4.80
CA GLU A 46 -9.16 7.46 -4.33
C GLU A 46 -9.22 6.35 -5.36
N ASP A 47 -9.47 6.69 -6.61
CA ASP A 47 -9.53 5.71 -7.71
C ASP A 47 -8.16 5.11 -7.99
N CYS A 48 -7.12 5.94 -7.92
CA CYS A 48 -5.73 5.49 -8.02
C CYS A 48 -5.40 4.46 -6.95
N ALA A 49 -5.77 4.75 -5.69
CA ALA A 49 -5.50 3.84 -4.58
C ALA A 49 -6.17 2.47 -4.80
N LEU A 50 -7.45 2.47 -5.17
CA LEU A 50 -8.18 1.22 -5.43
C LEU A 50 -7.59 0.43 -6.61
N ARG A 51 -7.25 1.13 -7.69
CA ARG A 51 -6.66 0.52 -8.88
C ARG A 51 -5.30 -0.09 -8.58
N GLU A 52 -4.42 0.65 -7.93
CA GLU A 52 -3.07 0.19 -7.63
C GLU A 52 -3.07 -0.99 -6.67
N VAL A 53 -3.94 -0.97 -5.66
CA VAL A 53 -4.08 -2.12 -4.76
C VAL A 53 -4.53 -3.36 -5.53
N ALA A 54 -5.50 -3.21 -6.44
CA ALA A 54 -5.97 -4.33 -7.27
C ALA A 54 -4.87 -4.87 -8.18
N GLU A 55 -4.09 -3.97 -8.82
CA GLU A 55 -2.99 -4.37 -9.69
C GLU A 55 -1.88 -5.11 -8.93
N GLU A 56 -1.55 -4.65 -7.73
CA GLU A 56 -0.43 -5.22 -6.96
C GLU A 56 -0.80 -6.46 -6.17
N THR A 57 -2.07 -6.62 -5.78
CA THR A 57 -2.47 -7.69 -4.85
C THR A 57 -3.56 -8.61 -5.38
N GLY A 58 -4.26 -8.23 -6.44
CA GLY A 58 -5.43 -8.96 -6.92
C GLY A 58 -6.70 -8.71 -6.11
N LEU A 59 -6.66 -7.85 -5.10
CA LEU A 59 -7.81 -7.57 -4.24
C LEU A 59 -8.58 -6.36 -4.73
N ARG A 60 -9.90 -6.52 -4.87
CA ARG A 60 -10.83 -5.40 -5.00
C ARG A 60 -11.27 -5.01 -3.61
N CYS A 61 -11.12 -3.73 -3.29
CA CYS A 61 -11.36 -3.21 -1.95
C CYS A 61 -12.40 -2.10 -1.95
N ARG A 62 -12.90 -1.79 -0.75
CA ARG A 62 -13.66 -0.56 -0.53
C ARG A 62 -12.84 0.36 0.39
N LEU A 63 -12.98 1.66 0.18
CA LEU A 63 -12.35 2.67 1.03
C LEU A 63 -13.13 2.79 2.34
N GLU A 64 -12.42 2.91 3.46
CA GLU A 64 -13.04 3.19 4.75
C GLU A 64 -12.74 4.59 5.25
N ALA A 65 -11.44 4.98 5.25
CA ALA A 65 -11.02 6.27 5.77
C ALA A 65 -9.69 6.67 5.18
N SER A 66 -9.45 7.97 5.05
CA SER A 66 -8.11 8.48 4.76
C SER A 66 -7.25 8.31 6.00
N VAL A 67 -6.04 7.78 5.84
CA VAL A 67 -5.13 7.55 6.97
C VAL A 67 -3.84 8.36 6.86
N GLY A 68 -3.77 9.27 5.92
CA GLY A 68 -2.67 10.22 5.83
C GLY A 68 -1.91 10.18 4.54
N THR A 69 -0.77 10.85 4.55
CA THR A 69 0.07 11.09 3.38
C THR A 69 1.51 10.88 3.78
N THR A 70 2.28 10.23 2.92
CA THR A 70 3.73 10.17 3.07
C THR A 70 4.39 10.92 1.92
N GLU A 71 5.50 11.61 2.22
CA GLU A 71 6.24 12.37 1.23
C GLU A 71 7.72 12.03 1.35
N TYR A 72 8.37 11.82 0.19
CA TYR A 72 9.79 11.48 0.14
C TYR A 72 10.30 11.69 -1.28
N LEU A 73 11.63 11.62 -1.44
CA LEU A 73 12.24 11.59 -2.77
C LEU A 73 12.23 10.16 -3.29
N ASP A 74 11.81 9.98 -4.54
CA ASP A 74 11.85 8.66 -5.18
C ASP A 74 13.28 8.31 -5.63
N SER A 75 13.46 7.16 -6.27
CA SER A 75 14.77 6.68 -6.71
C SER A 75 15.42 7.59 -7.76
N LYS A 76 14.64 8.47 -8.39
CA LYS A 76 15.12 9.49 -9.35
C LYS A 76 15.21 10.87 -8.71
N GLU A 77 15.19 10.93 -7.37
CA GLU A 77 15.26 12.17 -6.57
C GLU A 77 14.13 13.15 -6.87
N ARG A 78 12.96 12.66 -7.30
CA ARG A 78 11.77 13.48 -7.54
C ARG A 78 10.91 13.49 -6.29
N PRO A 79 10.34 14.65 -5.90
CA PRO A 79 9.37 14.70 -4.81
C PRO A 79 8.18 13.79 -5.14
N LYS A 80 7.83 12.92 -4.22
CA LYS A 80 6.71 11.99 -4.36
C LYS A 80 5.80 12.10 -3.15
N ARG A 81 4.49 12.16 -3.41
CA ARG A 81 3.47 12.16 -2.37
C ARG A 81 2.58 10.95 -2.58
N VAL A 82 2.41 10.15 -1.53
CA VAL A 82 1.50 9.01 -1.53
C VAL A 82 0.36 9.31 -0.57
N ARG A 83 -0.87 9.30 -1.06
CA ARG A 83 -2.06 9.39 -0.22
C ARG A 83 -2.55 7.98 0.09
N TRP A 84 -2.93 7.73 1.35
CA TRP A 84 -3.24 6.41 1.85
C TRP A 84 -4.66 6.32 2.39
N TRP A 85 -5.30 5.20 2.14
CA TRP A 85 -6.63 4.89 2.67
C TRP A 85 -6.62 3.55 3.39
N LEU A 86 -7.34 3.49 4.51
CA LEU A 86 -7.72 2.24 5.15
C LEU A 86 -8.73 1.55 4.23
N MET A 87 -8.49 0.30 3.90
CA MET A 87 -9.32 -0.46 2.96
C MET A 87 -9.71 -1.82 3.52
N GLN A 88 -10.89 -2.30 3.11
CA GLN A 88 -11.34 -3.66 3.34
C GLN A 88 -11.47 -4.39 2.01
N PRO A 89 -10.97 -5.64 1.89
CA PRO A 89 -11.19 -6.42 0.68
C PRO A 89 -12.68 -6.79 0.54
N VAL A 90 -13.21 -6.68 -0.67
CA VAL A 90 -14.58 -7.11 -1.00
C VAL A 90 -14.61 -8.25 -2.00
N ALA A 91 -13.51 -8.47 -2.73
CA ALA A 91 -13.36 -9.60 -3.65
C ALA A 91 -11.88 -9.87 -3.88
N ASP A 92 -11.57 -11.10 -4.21
CA ASP A 92 -10.20 -11.55 -4.50
C ASP A 92 -10.18 -12.15 -5.90
N ASP A 93 -9.51 -11.45 -6.83
CA ASP A 93 -9.35 -11.91 -8.22
C ASP A 93 -8.06 -12.73 -8.41
N GLY A 94 -7.31 -12.94 -7.34
CA GLY A 94 -6.07 -13.72 -7.34
C GLY A 94 -4.83 -12.86 -7.57
N PHE A 95 -3.78 -13.18 -6.82
CA PHE A 95 -2.49 -12.53 -6.97
C PHE A 95 -1.62 -13.30 -7.96
N THR A 96 -0.98 -12.58 -8.89
CA THR A 96 -0.01 -13.13 -9.83
C THR A 96 1.33 -12.42 -9.62
N PRO A 97 2.39 -13.14 -9.20
CA PRO A 97 3.73 -12.55 -9.07
C PRO A 97 4.20 -11.95 -10.39
N ASN A 98 4.87 -10.81 -10.30
CA ASN A 98 5.38 -10.09 -11.47
C ASN A 98 6.64 -9.29 -11.10
N ASP A 99 7.16 -8.50 -12.04
CA ASP A 99 8.39 -7.72 -11.84
C ASP A 99 8.26 -6.61 -10.81
N GLU A 100 7.05 -6.15 -10.54
CA GLU A 100 6.80 -5.07 -9.58
C GLU A 100 6.54 -5.60 -8.18
N VAL A 101 5.79 -6.70 -8.07
CA VAL A 101 5.46 -7.35 -6.80
C VAL A 101 5.55 -8.87 -7.00
N ASP A 102 6.45 -9.52 -6.27
CA ASP A 102 6.66 -10.96 -6.37
C ASP A 102 6.03 -11.75 -5.22
N GLU A 103 5.66 -11.08 -4.13
CA GLU A 103 5.06 -11.74 -2.98
C GLU A 103 4.10 -10.79 -2.26
N THR A 104 2.98 -11.31 -1.77
CA THR A 104 2.10 -10.62 -0.83
C THR A 104 2.02 -11.43 0.46
N ARG A 105 1.85 -10.74 1.59
CA ARG A 105 1.81 -11.41 2.89
C ARG A 105 0.85 -10.70 3.83
N TRP A 106 -0.08 -11.44 4.40
CA TRP A 106 -0.91 -10.96 5.51
C TRP A 106 -0.14 -11.15 6.81
N VAL A 107 0.02 -10.09 7.57
CA VAL A 107 0.75 -10.11 8.86
C VAL A 107 -0.02 -9.31 9.89
N THR A 108 0.22 -9.61 11.18
CA THR A 108 -0.32 -8.76 12.25
C THR A 108 0.35 -7.38 12.20
N LEU A 109 -0.25 -6.39 12.87
CA LEU A 109 0.34 -5.04 12.91
C LEU A 109 1.73 -5.06 13.57
N ASP A 110 1.94 -5.89 14.59
CA ASP A 110 3.26 -6.01 15.21
C ASP A 110 4.29 -6.66 14.28
N GLU A 111 3.88 -7.69 13.54
CA GLU A 111 4.74 -8.30 12.52
C GLU A 111 5.08 -7.30 11.41
N ALA A 112 4.08 -6.50 10.99
CA ALA A 112 4.28 -5.48 9.97
C ALA A 112 5.30 -4.43 10.42
N ALA A 113 5.27 -4.02 11.68
CA ALA A 113 6.23 -3.06 12.21
C ALA A 113 7.67 -3.58 12.10
N ARG A 114 7.87 -4.90 12.17
CA ARG A 114 9.19 -5.51 11.99
C ARG A 114 9.55 -5.76 10.53
N LEU A 115 8.57 -6.05 9.68
CA LEU A 115 8.79 -6.42 8.29
C LEU A 115 8.93 -5.22 7.35
N LEU A 116 8.15 -4.14 7.58
CA LEU A 116 8.19 -2.95 6.74
C LEU A 116 9.60 -2.36 6.69
N THR A 117 10.04 -2.03 5.49
CA THR A 117 11.39 -1.53 5.27
C THR A 117 11.58 -0.09 5.74
N TYR A 118 10.54 0.75 5.60
CA TYR A 118 10.67 2.19 5.82
C TYR A 118 9.92 2.66 7.05
N GLN A 119 10.55 3.56 7.81
CA GLN A 119 9.94 4.13 9.02
C GLN A 119 8.65 4.88 8.70
N ARG A 120 8.60 5.59 7.56
CA ARG A 120 7.38 6.31 7.16
C ARG A 120 6.17 5.38 7.03
N ASP A 121 6.38 4.15 6.58
CA ASP A 121 5.31 3.15 6.46
C ASP A 121 4.91 2.59 7.82
N ARG A 122 5.88 2.38 8.71
CA ARG A 122 5.60 1.98 10.10
C ARG A 122 4.79 3.03 10.83
N ASP A 123 5.13 4.31 10.64
CA ASP A 123 4.40 5.42 11.25
C ASP A 123 2.95 5.46 10.75
N LEU A 124 2.75 5.16 9.47
CA LEU A 124 1.42 5.10 8.87
C LEU A 124 0.52 4.07 9.58
N LEU A 125 1.06 2.91 9.94
CA LEU A 125 0.30 1.86 10.62
C LEU A 125 -0.18 2.29 12.02
N GLY A 126 0.47 3.25 12.64
CA GLY A 126 0.03 3.78 13.94
C GLY A 126 -1.38 4.33 13.91
N GLY A 127 -1.84 4.81 12.74
CA GLY A 127 -3.19 5.35 12.55
C GLY A 127 -4.28 4.31 12.31
N VAL A 128 -3.94 3.02 12.20
CA VAL A 128 -4.92 1.96 11.85
C VAL A 128 -5.08 0.89 12.93
N ARG A 129 -4.48 1.07 14.08
CA ARG A 129 -4.57 0.12 15.21
C ARG A 129 -5.95 0.10 15.87
#